data_fc412e05c2cdc8037df5557ef38eb40a
#
_entry.id   fc412e05c2cdc8037df5557ef38eb40a
#
_cell.length_a   1.000
_cell.length_b   1.000
_cell.length_c   1.000
_cell.angle_alpha   90.00
_cell.angle_beta   90.00
_cell.angle_gamma   90.00
#
_symmetry.space_group_name_H-M   'P 1'
#
loop_
_entity.id
_entity.type
_entity.pdbx_description
1 polymer ?
#
loop_
_entity_poly.entity_id
_entity_poly.type
_entity_poly.pdbx_seq_one_letter_code
_entity_poly.pdbx_strand_id
1 'polypeptide(L)'
;MPTSVFPKFHSSLSTQAKRLVAMRFLIYTGFQTSYFIGVIGTLTYADGASVVATSLAVLFMNVFVILGSFAGGAELDAWGPRRHFLLSIIGALATGTAIIAFGSATGVVLLGAVFLGFTMGFAQPIATSYPAYLTDDPVELKDINSAIAMFSNVSIIVGPMLGGFVAAAASSRAVFVLMMLSTVLAFVVGWGFRPQTSHVAGDADADSAEEGERAGRSSNPSTSARATFAASIKTVFTNSVLALLFCIIFLSNFGYGAFDPLESFFYRDVLRVGVGWMGWLSSASGVGAVLGAVVALRLPPHLVNLKTLLVALMSVGLGSLLYVGTPYVGVALVGQIALGIAWGVVNPLHNTIVQTTAPLEQLGRVNSVMGFGNMFAGVAPLAIAPWLAATFGVQRTLVGAGMVVTAVPAALLLFGRRHLDRAAKQ
;
A
#
# COMPACT_ATOMS: atom_id res chain seq x y z
N MET A 1 31.70 -1.03 15.55
CA MET A 1 31.17 0.34 15.53
C MET A 1 29.67 0.24 15.26
N PRO A 2 28.78 0.85 16.03
CA PRO A 2 27.35 0.78 15.78
C PRO A 2 27.03 1.60 14.52
N THR A 3 26.74 0.91 13.44
CA THR A 3 26.17 1.52 12.24
C THR A 3 24.78 2.07 12.59
N SER A 4 24.58 3.37 12.38
CA SER A 4 23.31 4.03 12.62
C SER A 4 22.18 3.28 11.93
N VAL A 5 21.13 2.96 12.68
CA VAL A 5 19.94 2.23 12.22
C VAL A 5 19.16 3.01 11.15
N PHE A 6 19.42 4.30 11.03
CA PHE A 6 18.81 5.18 10.05
C PHE A 6 19.67 5.30 8.79
N PRO A 7 19.08 5.26 7.58
CA PRO A 7 19.81 5.52 6.36
C PRO A 7 20.51 6.89 6.46
N LYS A 8 21.82 6.91 6.29
CA LYS A 8 22.55 8.15 6.11
C LYS A 8 22.16 8.66 4.73
N PHE A 9 21.40 9.74 4.66
CA PHE A 9 21.22 10.48 3.42
C PHE A 9 22.60 10.99 2.96
N HIS A 10 22.95 10.74 1.70
CA HIS A 10 24.24 11.16 1.13
C HIS A 10 24.31 12.68 0.99
N SER A 11 23.17 13.33 0.82
CA SER A 11 23.01 14.79 0.79
C SER A 11 22.03 15.23 1.88
N SER A 12 22.21 16.44 2.40
CA SER A 12 21.15 17.07 3.19
C SER A 12 20.02 17.41 2.24
N LEU A 13 18.83 16.78 2.41
CA LEU A 13 17.64 17.09 1.62
C LEU A 13 17.42 18.60 1.52
N SER A 14 17.21 19.11 0.31
CA SER A 14 16.88 20.51 0.06
C SER A 14 15.59 20.92 0.81
N THR A 15 15.40 22.21 1.02
CA THR A 15 14.19 22.72 1.68
C THR A 15 12.92 22.32 0.93
N GLN A 16 12.97 22.27 -0.40
CA GLN A 16 11.83 21.86 -1.24
C GLN A 16 11.55 20.35 -1.10
N ALA A 17 12.59 19.54 -1.05
CA ALA A 17 12.48 18.11 -0.79
C ALA A 17 11.86 17.81 0.59
N LYS A 18 12.29 18.51 1.64
CA LYS A 18 11.69 18.40 2.98
C LYS A 18 10.20 18.77 2.99
N ARG A 19 9.83 19.85 2.27
CA ARG A 19 8.41 20.22 2.11
C ARG A 19 7.61 19.15 1.40
N LEU A 20 8.13 18.60 0.31
CA LEU A 20 7.46 17.51 -0.43
C LEU A 20 7.22 16.28 0.45
N VAL A 21 8.24 15.85 1.20
CA VAL A 21 8.15 14.72 2.13
C VAL A 21 7.11 15.00 3.22
N ALA A 22 7.11 16.21 3.79
CA ALA A 22 6.13 16.60 4.81
C ALA A 22 4.70 16.67 4.25
N MET A 23 4.50 17.25 3.04
CA MET A 23 3.21 17.24 2.35
C MET A 23 2.70 15.82 2.16
N ARG A 24 3.53 14.94 1.64
CA ARG A 24 3.16 13.52 1.42
C ARG A 24 2.81 12.84 2.74
N PHE A 25 3.61 13.01 3.76
CA PHE A 25 3.37 12.43 5.09
C PHE A 25 2.01 12.87 5.65
N LEU A 26 1.72 14.16 5.63
CA LEU A 26 0.47 14.71 6.17
C LEU A 26 -0.76 14.22 5.40
N ILE A 27 -0.74 14.33 4.07
CA ILE A 27 -1.85 13.87 3.21
C ILE A 27 -2.08 12.38 3.41
N TYR A 28 -1.02 11.57 3.36
CA TYR A 28 -1.14 10.13 3.42
C TYR A 28 -1.57 9.64 4.81
N THR A 29 -1.10 10.28 5.88
CA THR A 29 -1.56 10.02 7.25
C THR A 29 -3.07 10.26 7.37
N GLY A 30 -3.58 11.39 6.84
CA GLY A 30 -5.01 11.69 6.82
C GLY A 30 -5.81 10.64 6.05
N PHE A 31 -5.34 10.21 4.89
CA PHE A 31 -6.00 9.15 4.11
C PHE A 31 -5.99 7.79 4.83
N GLN A 32 -4.86 7.38 5.40
CA GLN A 32 -4.77 6.12 6.14
C GLN A 32 -5.67 6.10 7.37
N THR A 33 -5.78 7.22 8.06
CA THR A 33 -6.69 7.41 9.17
C THR A 33 -8.15 7.22 8.74
N SER A 34 -8.53 7.86 7.63
CA SER A 34 -9.90 7.83 7.10
C SER A 34 -10.25 6.49 6.46
N TYR A 35 -9.30 5.81 5.84
CA TYR A 35 -9.50 4.48 5.26
C TYR A 35 -9.93 3.48 6.34
N PHE A 36 -9.07 3.24 7.31
CA PHE A 36 -9.29 2.19 8.30
C PHE A 36 -10.37 2.56 9.32
N ILE A 37 -10.25 3.73 9.93
CA ILE A 37 -11.11 4.09 11.06
C ILE A 37 -12.32 4.88 10.58
N GLY A 38 -12.11 5.83 9.67
CA GLY A 38 -13.18 6.68 9.15
C GLY A 38 -14.24 5.89 8.40
N VAL A 39 -13.87 5.16 7.35
CA VAL A 39 -14.82 4.40 6.52
C VAL A 39 -15.18 3.07 7.17
N ILE A 40 -14.19 2.16 7.34
CA ILE A 40 -14.47 0.81 7.82
C ILE A 40 -15.01 0.84 9.26
N GLY A 41 -14.41 1.65 10.13
CA GLY A 41 -14.87 1.80 11.51
C GLY A 41 -16.28 2.39 11.61
N THR A 42 -16.62 3.41 10.81
CA THR A 42 -17.97 3.99 10.79
C THR A 42 -18.99 2.96 10.30
N LEU A 43 -18.75 2.30 9.17
CA LEU A 43 -19.67 1.29 8.65
C LEU A 43 -19.89 0.16 9.64
N THR A 44 -18.82 -0.34 10.27
CA THR A 44 -18.92 -1.51 11.17
C THR A 44 -19.51 -1.16 12.53
N TYR A 45 -19.09 -0.06 13.17
CA TYR A 45 -19.44 0.24 14.54
C TYR A 45 -20.57 1.26 14.70
N ALA A 46 -20.57 2.32 13.88
CA ALA A 46 -21.56 3.38 14.02
C ALA A 46 -22.85 3.07 13.24
N ASP A 47 -22.72 2.57 12.02
CA ASP A 47 -23.86 2.35 11.13
C ASP A 47 -24.39 0.91 11.21
N GLY A 48 -23.64 -0.02 11.83
CA GLY A 48 -24.02 -1.43 11.90
C GLY A 48 -24.16 -2.09 10.53
N ALA A 49 -23.41 -1.60 9.53
CA ALA A 49 -23.47 -2.11 8.16
C ALA A 49 -23.11 -3.59 8.10
N SER A 50 -23.64 -4.28 7.10
CA SER A 50 -23.34 -5.69 6.88
C SER A 50 -21.90 -5.88 6.38
N VAL A 51 -21.35 -7.08 6.57
CA VAL A 51 -20.04 -7.48 6.01
C VAL A 51 -19.99 -7.23 4.50
N VAL A 52 -21.09 -7.52 3.77
CA VAL A 52 -21.20 -7.29 2.33
C VAL A 52 -21.05 -5.80 1.99
N ALA A 53 -21.78 -4.93 2.68
CA ALA A 53 -21.73 -3.49 2.42
C ALA A 53 -20.33 -2.92 2.71
N THR A 54 -19.70 -3.31 3.81
CA THR A 54 -18.35 -2.87 4.16
C THR A 54 -17.31 -3.39 3.18
N SER A 55 -17.39 -4.65 2.77
CA SER A 55 -16.47 -5.22 1.76
C SER A 55 -16.62 -4.55 0.40
N LEU A 56 -17.85 -4.24 -0.02
CA LEU A 56 -18.11 -3.49 -1.25
C LEU A 56 -17.55 -2.07 -1.17
N ALA A 57 -17.67 -1.41 -0.02
CA ALA A 57 -17.06 -0.09 0.19
C ALA A 57 -15.55 -0.15 -0.03
N VAL A 58 -14.88 -1.12 0.60
CA VAL A 58 -13.42 -1.32 0.45
C VAL A 58 -13.05 -1.68 -1.00
N LEU A 59 -13.82 -2.57 -1.64
CA LEU A 59 -13.61 -2.95 -3.04
C LEU A 59 -13.70 -1.73 -3.97
N PHE A 60 -14.81 -0.98 -3.89
CA PHE A 60 -15.00 0.21 -4.73
C PHE A 60 -13.97 1.28 -4.41
N MET A 61 -13.64 1.50 -3.15
CA MET A 61 -12.59 2.43 -2.76
C MET A 61 -11.25 2.08 -3.43
N ASN A 62 -10.83 0.81 -3.42
CA ASN A 62 -9.59 0.37 -4.08
C ASN A 62 -9.66 0.52 -5.62
N VAL A 63 -10.79 0.19 -6.24
CA VAL A 63 -10.99 0.43 -7.68
C VAL A 63 -10.86 1.92 -8.02
N PHE A 64 -11.46 2.78 -7.20
CA PHE A 64 -11.40 4.23 -7.42
C PHE A 64 -10.04 4.84 -7.06
N VAL A 65 -9.23 4.22 -6.20
CA VAL A 65 -7.80 4.58 -6.05
C VAL A 65 -7.07 4.42 -7.38
N ILE A 66 -7.32 3.33 -8.10
CA ILE A 66 -6.69 3.10 -9.42
C ILE A 66 -7.14 4.17 -10.42
N LEU A 67 -8.46 4.39 -10.53
CA LEU A 67 -9.02 5.39 -11.46
C LEU A 67 -8.52 6.81 -11.12
N GLY A 68 -8.49 7.14 -9.83
CA GLY A 68 -7.94 8.40 -9.34
C GLY A 68 -6.47 8.58 -9.67
N SER A 69 -5.66 7.52 -9.56
CA SER A 69 -4.23 7.56 -9.90
C SER A 69 -3.99 7.87 -11.38
N PHE A 70 -4.77 7.27 -12.28
CA PHE A 70 -4.71 7.60 -13.70
C PHE A 70 -5.15 9.05 -13.97
N ALA A 71 -6.25 9.48 -13.35
CA ALA A 71 -6.75 10.85 -13.52
C ALA A 71 -5.75 11.88 -12.97
N GLY A 72 -5.14 11.61 -11.81
CA GLY A 72 -4.13 12.47 -11.19
C GLY A 72 -2.85 12.57 -12.01
N GLY A 73 -2.40 11.46 -12.61
CA GLY A 73 -1.27 11.46 -13.53
C GLY A 73 -1.55 12.31 -14.76
N ALA A 74 -2.66 12.06 -15.44
CA ALA A 74 -3.06 12.82 -16.62
C ALA A 74 -3.26 14.32 -16.34
N GLU A 75 -3.80 14.66 -15.17
CA GLU A 75 -3.97 16.06 -14.76
C GLU A 75 -2.63 16.73 -14.47
N LEU A 76 -1.72 16.02 -13.80
CA LEU A 76 -0.37 16.49 -13.54
C LEU A 76 0.39 16.79 -14.84
N ASP A 77 0.33 15.89 -15.81
CA ASP A 77 0.98 16.04 -17.10
C ASP A 77 0.40 17.24 -17.90
N ALA A 78 -0.93 17.42 -17.84
CA ALA A 78 -1.61 18.50 -18.58
C ALA A 78 -1.45 19.89 -17.95
N TRP A 79 -1.41 19.99 -16.62
CA TRP A 79 -1.56 21.27 -15.91
C TRP A 79 -0.46 21.54 -14.86
N GLY A 80 0.43 20.60 -14.66
CA GLY A 80 1.58 20.72 -13.78
C GLY A 80 1.27 20.56 -12.27
N PRO A 81 2.33 20.49 -11.45
CA PRO A 81 2.25 20.07 -10.06
C PRO A 81 1.47 21.03 -9.14
N ARG A 82 1.48 22.34 -9.45
CA ARG A 82 0.78 23.30 -8.59
C ARG A 82 -0.73 23.15 -8.64
N ARG A 83 -1.30 22.99 -9.84
CA ARG A 83 -2.75 22.81 -10.01
C ARG A 83 -3.18 21.44 -9.50
N HIS A 84 -2.44 20.41 -9.84
CA HIS A 84 -2.66 19.05 -9.33
C HIS A 84 -2.70 19.01 -7.78
N PHE A 85 -1.75 19.70 -7.12
CA PHE A 85 -1.73 19.80 -5.66
C PHE A 85 -3.00 20.47 -5.11
N LEU A 86 -3.40 21.62 -5.66
CA LEU A 86 -4.61 22.33 -5.25
C LEU A 86 -5.87 21.48 -5.42
N LEU A 87 -6.00 20.77 -6.53
CA LEU A 87 -7.14 19.87 -6.77
C LEU A 87 -7.15 18.68 -5.80
N SER A 88 -5.97 18.13 -5.47
CA SER A 88 -5.84 17.06 -4.45
C SER A 88 -6.32 17.55 -3.07
N ILE A 89 -5.95 18.76 -2.67
CA ILE A 89 -6.38 19.37 -1.40
C ILE A 89 -7.89 19.62 -1.41
N ILE A 90 -8.42 20.24 -2.46
CA ILE A 90 -9.85 20.54 -2.60
C ILE A 90 -10.65 19.24 -2.58
N GLY A 91 -10.23 18.22 -3.31
CA GLY A 91 -10.88 16.91 -3.34
C GLY A 91 -10.94 16.24 -1.96
N ALA A 92 -9.83 16.24 -1.22
CA ALA A 92 -9.78 15.68 0.13
C ALA A 92 -10.68 16.45 1.11
N LEU A 93 -10.66 17.78 1.09
CA LEU A 93 -11.51 18.62 1.94
C LEU A 93 -12.98 18.47 1.58
N ALA A 94 -13.34 18.44 0.29
CA ALA A 94 -14.71 18.24 -0.17
C ALA A 94 -15.26 16.88 0.27
N THR A 95 -14.44 15.82 0.12
CA THR A 95 -14.81 14.47 0.55
C THR A 95 -15.04 14.41 2.07
N GLY A 96 -14.12 14.94 2.87
CA GLY A 96 -14.27 14.99 4.33
C GLY A 96 -15.50 15.78 4.77
N THR A 97 -15.71 16.96 4.16
CA THR A 97 -16.87 17.82 4.46
C THR A 97 -18.20 17.11 4.09
N ALA A 98 -18.26 16.47 2.93
CA ALA A 98 -19.47 15.75 2.49
C ALA A 98 -19.82 14.60 3.45
N ILE A 99 -18.83 13.81 3.88
CA ILE A 99 -19.05 12.73 4.83
C ILE A 99 -19.48 13.25 6.20
N ILE A 100 -18.89 14.33 6.70
CA ILE A 100 -19.30 14.92 8.00
C ILE A 100 -20.69 15.51 7.93
N ALA A 101 -21.01 16.25 6.86
CA ALA A 101 -22.28 16.93 6.74
C ALA A 101 -23.46 15.97 6.50
N PHE A 102 -23.27 14.93 5.70
CA PHE A 102 -24.34 14.06 5.23
C PHE A 102 -24.20 12.59 5.66
N GLY A 103 -23.12 12.21 6.34
CA GLY A 103 -22.77 10.83 6.68
C GLY A 103 -23.62 10.17 7.76
N SER A 104 -24.85 10.67 8.02
CA SER A 104 -25.81 10.02 8.92
C SER A 104 -26.44 8.76 8.33
N ALA A 105 -26.38 8.59 7.01
CA ALA A 105 -26.88 7.44 6.30
C ALA A 105 -25.73 6.58 5.75
N THR A 106 -25.81 5.27 5.91
CA THR A 106 -24.81 4.30 5.40
C THR A 106 -24.51 4.51 3.91
N GLY A 107 -25.52 4.84 3.08
CA GLY A 107 -25.31 5.12 1.67
C GLY A 107 -24.38 6.31 1.39
N VAL A 108 -24.39 7.32 2.24
CA VAL A 108 -23.47 8.47 2.11
C VAL A 108 -22.05 8.07 2.47
N VAL A 109 -21.86 7.22 3.48
CA VAL A 109 -20.52 6.70 3.84
C VAL A 109 -19.99 5.80 2.72
N LEU A 110 -20.82 4.99 2.08
CA LEU A 110 -20.45 4.18 0.91
C LEU A 110 -20.01 5.04 -0.28
N LEU A 111 -20.77 6.08 -0.60
CA LEU A 111 -20.39 7.05 -1.66
C LEU A 111 -19.13 7.82 -1.25
N GLY A 112 -19.02 8.21 0.01
CA GLY A 112 -17.84 8.86 0.57
C GLY A 112 -16.59 8.00 0.45
N ALA A 113 -16.69 6.67 0.61
CA ALA A 113 -15.60 5.73 0.41
C ALA A 113 -15.09 5.74 -1.05
N VAL A 114 -15.99 5.80 -2.03
CA VAL A 114 -15.66 5.92 -3.45
C VAL A 114 -14.87 7.22 -3.72
N PHE A 115 -15.38 8.35 -3.25
CA PHE A 115 -14.71 9.64 -3.41
C PHE A 115 -13.38 9.70 -2.66
N LEU A 116 -13.29 9.10 -1.47
CA LEU A 116 -12.05 8.99 -0.71
C LEU A 116 -11.01 8.19 -1.49
N GLY A 117 -11.40 7.05 -2.06
CA GLY A 117 -10.55 6.23 -2.90
C GLY A 117 -10.03 7.01 -4.10
N PHE A 118 -10.93 7.68 -4.83
CA PHE A 118 -10.57 8.51 -5.98
C PHE A 118 -9.58 9.61 -5.59
N THR A 119 -9.84 10.35 -4.52
CA THR A 119 -8.98 11.45 -4.07
C THR A 119 -7.62 10.95 -3.59
N MET A 120 -7.61 9.81 -2.89
CA MET A 120 -6.37 9.14 -2.45
C MET A 120 -5.51 8.72 -3.64
N GLY A 121 -6.12 8.15 -4.67
CA GLY A 121 -5.46 7.80 -5.93
C GLY A 121 -4.98 9.04 -6.68
N PHE A 122 -5.85 10.06 -6.81
CA PHE A 122 -5.53 11.32 -7.48
C PHE A 122 -4.31 12.02 -6.85
N ALA A 123 -4.13 11.93 -5.53
CA ALA A 123 -2.97 12.48 -4.84
C ALA A 123 -1.68 11.62 -4.94
N GLN A 124 -1.72 10.45 -5.59
CA GLN A 124 -0.57 9.54 -5.68
C GLN A 124 0.64 10.14 -6.41
N PRO A 125 0.51 10.93 -7.48
CA PRO A 125 1.62 11.61 -8.14
C PRO A 125 2.49 12.48 -7.22
N ILE A 126 1.96 12.97 -6.10
CA ILE A 126 2.75 13.70 -5.09
C ILE A 126 3.92 12.85 -4.56
N ALA A 127 3.73 11.52 -4.48
CA ALA A 127 4.78 10.62 -4.05
C ALA A 127 5.65 10.09 -5.18
N THR A 128 5.07 9.87 -6.37
CA THR A 128 5.72 9.13 -7.45
C THR A 128 6.36 10.03 -8.51
N SER A 129 5.77 11.18 -8.78
CA SER A 129 6.18 12.04 -9.89
C SER A 129 6.80 13.36 -9.44
N TYR A 130 6.35 13.96 -8.32
CA TYR A 130 6.86 15.26 -7.87
C TYR A 130 8.37 15.29 -7.58
N PRO A 131 9.03 14.21 -7.11
CA PRO A 131 10.48 14.23 -6.94
C PRO A 131 11.24 14.66 -8.19
N ALA A 132 10.81 14.20 -9.39
CA ALA A 132 11.42 14.58 -10.67
C ALA A 132 11.23 16.05 -11.04
N TYR A 133 10.25 16.76 -10.45
CA TYR A 133 10.10 18.21 -10.65
C TYR A 133 11.01 19.05 -9.73
N LEU A 134 11.78 18.42 -8.83
CA LEU A 134 12.66 19.11 -7.89
C LEU A 134 14.13 19.02 -8.26
N THR A 135 14.56 17.94 -8.89
CA THR A 135 15.98 17.70 -9.14
C THR A 135 16.19 16.71 -10.28
N ASP A 136 17.22 16.95 -11.07
CA ASP A 136 17.74 16.03 -12.09
C ASP A 136 18.93 15.20 -11.55
N ASP A 137 19.43 15.53 -10.33
CA ASP A 137 20.50 14.77 -9.72
C ASP A 137 20.00 13.38 -9.25
N PRO A 138 20.50 12.28 -9.83
CA PRO A 138 20.07 10.94 -9.46
C PRO A 138 20.28 10.60 -7.98
N VAL A 139 21.29 11.21 -7.32
CA VAL A 139 21.59 10.96 -5.90
C VAL A 139 20.54 11.64 -5.03
N GLU A 140 20.26 12.92 -5.28
CA GLU A 140 19.22 13.66 -4.55
C GLU A 140 17.84 13.04 -4.80
N LEU A 141 17.52 12.67 -6.04
CA LEU A 141 16.27 11.99 -6.40
C LEU A 141 16.08 10.67 -5.63
N LYS A 142 17.14 9.88 -5.50
CA LYS A 142 17.13 8.65 -4.71
C LYS A 142 16.86 8.94 -3.23
N ASP A 143 17.52 9.96 -2.66
CA ASP A 143 17.36 10.35 -1.25
C ASP A 143 15.93 10.85 -0.98
N ILE A 144 15.35 11.65 -1.89
CA ILE A 144 13.96 12.12 -1.81
C ILE A 144 12.99 10.95 -1.84
N ASN A 145 13.13 10.03 -2.82
CA ASN A 145 12.27 8.86 -2.94
C ASN A 145 12.37 7.94 -1.71
N SER A 146 13.57 7.77 -1.16
CA SER A 146 13.78 6.99 0.06
C SER A 146 13.11 7.64 1.28
N ALA A 147 13.18 8.96 1.41
CA ALA A 147 12.49 9.70 2.46
C ALA A 147 10.96 9.59 2.31
N ILE A 148 10.42 9.76 1.11
CA ILE A 148 8.98 9.60 0.84
C ILE A 148 8.52 8.19 1.20
N ALA A 149 9.25 7.15 0.81
CA ALA A 149 8.91 5.77 1.15
C ALA A 149 8.92 5.53 2.67
N MET A 150 9.96 6.03 3.37
CA MET A 150 10.07 5.92 4.82
C MET A 150 8.89 6.60 5.52
N PHE A 151 8.59 7.86 5.19
CA PHE A 151 7.49 8.59 5.82
C PHE A 151 6.11 8.06 5.42
N SER A 152 5.94 7.50 4.20
CA SER A 152 4.72 6.80 3.83
C SER A 152 4.48 5.56 4.70
N ASN A 153 5.52 4.78 5.00
CA ASN A 153 5.42 3.65 5.93
C ASN A 153 5.09 4.11 7.36
N VAL A 154 5.67 5.23 7.83
CA VAL A 154 5.30 5.84 9.12
C VAL A 154 3.82 6.24 9.13
N SER A 155 3.29 6.77 8.01
CA SER A 155 1.87 7.14 7.90
C SER A 155 0.92 5.94 8.03
N ILE A 156 1.31 4.77 7.53
CA ILE A 156 0.52 3.53 7.66
C ILE A 156 0.39 3.12 9.15
N ILE A 157 1.37 3.45 9.98
CA ILE A 157 1.36 3.16 11.42
C ILE A 157 0.62 4.27 12.18
N VAL A 158 1.04 5.51 11.95
CA VAL A 158 0.57 6.69 12.69
C VAL A 158 -0.88 7.02 12.34
N GLY A 159 -1.28 6.83 11.09
CA GLY A 159 -2.65 7.11 10.63
C GLY A 159 -3.71 6.36 11.43
N PRO A 160 -3.73 5.02 11.40
CA PRO A 160 -4.68 4.24 12.19
C PRO A 160 -4.59 4.49 13.70
N MET A 161 -3.38 4.72 14.24
CA MET A 161 -3.18 5.06 15.66
C MET A 161 -3.91 6.35 16.04
N LEU A 162 -3.69 7.43 15.30
CA LEU A 162 -4.36 8.71 15.53
C LEU A 162 -5.87 8.58 15.32
N GLY A 163 -6.28 7.86 14.27
CA GLY A 163 -7.69 7.58 14.00
C GLY A 163 -8.36 6.80 15.11
N GLY A 164 -7.72 5.76 15.62
CA GLY A 164 -8.22 4.98 16.75
C GLY A 164 -8.37 5.81 18.03
N PHE A 165 -7.40 6.68 18.32
CA PHE A 165 -7.47 7.62 19.44
C PHE A 165 -8.64 8.58 19.29
N VAL A 166 -8.79 9.24 18.13
CA VAL A 166 -9.90 10.16 17.85
C VAL A 166 -11.25 9.45 17.88
N ALA A 167 -11.33 8.24 17.34
CA ALA A 167 -12.55 7.46 17.33
C ALA A 167 -12.96 7.01 18.75
N ALA A 168 -11.99 6.68 19.60
CA ALA A 168 -12.24 6.33 21.00
C ALA A 168 -12.66 7.55 21.84
N ALA A 169 -12.08 8.73 21.58
CA ALA A 169 -12.34 9.96 22.32
C ALA A 169 -13.64 10.65 21.89
N ALA A 170 -14.05 10.51 20.63
CA ALA A 170 -15.22 11.20 20.07
C ALA A 170 -16.11 10.24 19.26
N SER A 171 -15.72 9.94 18.02
CA SER A 171 -16.43 9.01 17.13
C SER A 171 -15.58 8.64 15.92
N SER A 172 -15.90 7.53 15.24
CA SER A 172 -15.27 7.17 13.97
C SER A 172 -15.46 8.23 12.89
N ARG A 173 -16.56 8.99 12.90
CA ARG A 173 -16.81 10.11 11.99
C ARG A 173 -15.90 11.31 12.26
N ALA A 174 -15.53 11.57 13.52
CA ALA A 174 -14.61 12.65 13.87
C ALA A 174 -13.21 12.48 13.24
N VAL A 175 -12.89 11.28 12.81
CA VAL A 175 -11.65 10.95 12.10
C VAL A 175 -11.52 11.71 10.77
N PHE A 176 -12.63 12.02 10.10
CA PHE A 176 -12.61 12.84 8.88
C PHE A 176 -12.21 14.30 9.16
N VAL A 177 -12.50 14.81 10.36
CA VAL A 177 -11.97 16.12 10.81
C VAL A 177 -10.45 16.07 10.88
N LEU A 178 -9.88 15.00 11.43
CA LEU A 178 -8.43 14.82 11.48
C LEU A 178 -7.81 14.76 10.09
N MET A 179 -8.45 14.08 9.14
CA MET A 179 -8.04 14.08 7.73
C MET A 179 -8.06 15.50 7.14
N MET A 180 -9.11 16.26 7.39
CA MET A 180 -9.21 17.64 6.89
C MET A 180 -8.12 18.52 7.52
N LEU A 181 -7.87 18.40 8.83
CA LEU A 181 -6.80 19.14 9.50
C LEU A 181 -5.43 18.80 8.93
N SER A 182 -5.13 17.51 8.74
CA SER A 182 -3.86 17.07 8.13
C SER A 182 -3.73 17.58 6.68
N THR A 183 -4.83 17.63 5.93
CA THR A 183 -4.88 18.16 4.56
C THR A 183 -4.63 19.68 4.54
N VAL A 184 -5.23 20.43 5.48
CA VAL A 184 -4.97 21.87 5.62
C VAL A 184 -3.52 22.15 6.02
N LEU A 185 -2.95 21.36 6.94
CA LEU A 185 -1.53 21.46 7.28
C LEU A 185 -0.63 21.15 6.09
N ALA A 186 -0.98 20.13 5.29
CA ALA A 186 -0.27 19.82 4.06
C ALA A 186 -0.35 20.98 3.05
N PHE A 187 -1.49 21.64 2.94
CA PHE A 187 -1.65 22.85 2.11
C PHE A 187 -0.73 23.97 2.57
N VAL A 188 -0.69 24.27 3.88
CA VAL A 188 0.18 25.32 4.46
C VAL A 188 1.66 25.02 4.18
N VAL A 189 2.09 23.77 4.40
CA VAL A 189 3.47 23.35 4.11
C VAL A 189 3.78 23.43 2.61
N GLY A 190 2.82 23.00 1.78
CA GLY A 190 2.93 22.95 0.32
C GLY A 190 2.79 24.30 -0.37
N TRP A 191 2.25 25.33 0.29
CA TRP A 191 2.11 26.67 -0.29
C TRP A 191 3.41 27.23 -0.83
N GLY A 192 4.52 26.96 -0.16
CA GLY A 192 5.86 27.37 -0.59
C GLY A 192 6.58 26.35 -1.48
N PHE A 193 5.90 25.31 -1.97
CA PHE A 193 6.47 24.34 -2.90
C PHE A 193 6.65 25.00 -4.28
N ARG A 194 7.88 24.97 -4.78
CA ARG A 194 8.27 25.55 -6.08
C ARG A 194 8.95 24.47 -6.90
N PRO A 195 8.23 23.84 -7.85
CA PRO A 195 8.86 22.94 -8.81
C PRO A 195 9.83 23.71 -9.70
N GLN A 196 10.91 23.06 -10.10
CA GLN A 196 11.78 23.59 -11.14
C GLN A 196 11.06 23.47 -12.48
N THR A 197 10.77 24.58 -13.12
CA THR A 197 9.91 24.65 -14.32
C THR A 197 10.65 24.35 -15.63
N SER A 198 11.92 23.95 -15.59
CA SER A 198 12.73 23.74 -16.80
C SER A 198 12.26 22.58 -17.72
N HIS A 199 11.44 21.67 -17.22
CA HIS A 199 10.99 20.52 -18.02
C HIS A 199 9.55 20.60 -18.58
N VAL A 200 8.78 21.66 -18.30
CA VAL A 200 7.35 21.72 -18.72
C VAL A 200 7.12 22.50 -20.01
N ALA A 201 8.09 23.30 -20.47
CA ALA A 201 7.87 24.21 -21.60
C ALA A 201 8.91 24.15 -22.73
N GLY A 202 9.95 23.32 -22.62
CA GLY A 202 11.08 23.36 -23.59
C GLY A 202 11.16 22.25 -24.61
N ASP A 203 10.71 21.06 -24.26
CA ASP A 203 11.00 19.86 -25.08
C ASP A 203 9.80 19.30 -25.84
N ALA A 204 8.59 19.81 -25.59
CA ALA A 204 7.43 19.33 -26.34
C ALA A 204 7.38 19.81 -27.81
N ASP A 205 8.09 20.92 -28.15
CA ASP A 205 7.97 21.52 -29.49
C ASP A 205 9.21 21.30 -30.39
N ALA A 206 10.38 20.92 -29.84
CA ALA A 206 11.59 20.79 -30.67
C ALA A 206 11.97 19.34 -31.01
N ASP A 207 11.95 18.41 -30.03
CA ASP A 207 12.34 17.01 -30.27
C ASP A 207 11.17 16.14 -30.72
N SER A 208 9.93 16.48 -30.39
CA SER A 208 8.74 15.75 -30.86
C SER A 208 8.47 15.93 -32.36
N ALA A 209 9.01 16.96 -33.00
CA ALA A 209 8.88 17.13 -34.45
C ALA A 209 9.83 16.20 -35.23
N GLU A 210 11.06 15.94 -34.73
CA GLU A 210 12.00 15.05 -35.45
C GLU A 210 11.85 13.57 -35.08
N GLU A 211 11.48 13.23 -33.84
CA GLU A 211 11.15 11.84 -33.47
C GLU A 211 9.75 11.41 -33.93
N GLY A 212 8.79 12.34 -33.99
CA GLY A 212 7.46 12.10 -34.55
C GLY A 212 7.48 11.69 -36.02
N GLU A 213 8.41 12.22 -36.82
CA GLU A 213 8.57 11.84 -38.25
C GLU A 213 9.27 10.47 -38.43
N ARG A 214 10.09 10.04 -37.45
CA ARG A 214 10.72 8.71 -37.46
C ARG A 214 9.88 7.63 -36.81
N ALA A 215 9.03 7.98 -35.82
CA ALA A 215 8.09 7.06 -35.15
C ALA A 215 6.76 6.88 -35.91
N GLY A 216 6.45 7.74 -36.88
CA GLY A 216 5.21 7.72 -37.69
C GLY A 216 5.08 6.55 -38.67
N ARG A 217 5.91 5.53 -38.56
CA ARG A 217 5.85 4.34 -39.45
C ARG A 217 5.73 3.01 -38.71
N SER A 218 5.25 2.92 -37.48
CA SER A 218 4.89 1.61 -36.92
C SER A 218 3.97 1.69 -35.72
N SER A 219 2.80 1.10 -35.90
CA SER A 219 1.91 0.48 -34.89
C SER A 219 1.16 1.37 -33.89
N ASN A 220 -0.16 1.11 -33.83
CA ASN A 220 -1.13 1.56 -32.83
C ASN A 220 -0.57 1.55 -31.41
N PRO A 221 -0.61 2.65 -30.63
CA PRO A 221 -0.08 2.73 -29.25
C PRO A 221 -0.64 1.66 -28.30
N SER A 222 -1.89 1.26 -28.51
CA SER A 222 -2.56 0.22 -27.72
C SER A 222 -2.03 -1.19 -28.00
N THR A 223 -1.58 -1.46 -29.22
CA THR A 223 -0.99 -2.76 -29.62
C THR A 223 0.45 -2.90 -29.08
N SER A 224 1.19 -1.80 -29.03
CA SER A 224 2.55 -1.77 -28.46
C SER A 224 2.55 -2.00 -26.96
N ALA A 225 1.66 -1.34 -26.21
CA ALA A 225 1.55 -1.50 -24.75
C ALA A 225 1.12 -2.93 -24.36
N ARG A 226 0.17 -3.52 -25.10
CA ARG A 226 -0.26 -4.92 -24.88
C ARG A 226 0.87 -5.92 -25.18
N ALA A 227 1.60 -5.72 -26.28
CA ALA A 227 2.74 -6.56 -26.65
C ALA A 227 3.87 -6.46 -25.59
N THR A 228 4.12 -5.26 -25.07
CA THR A 228 5.12 -5.01 -24.02
C THR A 228 4.71 -5.68 -22.70
N PHE A 229 3.43 -5.60 -22.30
CA PHE A 229 2.94 -6.24 -21.08
C PHE A 229 2.96 -7.77 -21.20
N ALA A 230 2.55 -8.33 -22.36
CA ALA A 230 2.64 -9.76 -22.62
C ALA A 230 4.08 -10.28 -22.58
N ALA A 231 5.04 -9.52 -23.15
CA ALA A 231 6.45 -9.82 -23.05
C ALA A 231 6.95 -9.80 -21.60
N SER A 232 6.46 -8.87 -20.78
CA SER A 232 6.80 -8.78 -19.35
C SER A 232 6.30 -10.00 -18.56
N ILE A 233 5.06 -10.43 -18.80
CA ILE A 233 4.50 -11.66 -18.24
C ILE A 233 5.37 -12.86 -18.65
N LYS A 234 5.71 -12.97 -19.94
CA LYS A 234 6.58 -14.04 -20.42
C LYS A 234 7.92 -14.07 -19.68
N THR A 235 8.55 -12.91 -19.47
CA THR A 235 9.81 -12.81 -18.71
C THR A 235 9.69 -13.37 -17.31
N VAL A 236 8.64 -12.98 -16.56
CA VAL A 236 8.42 -13.46 -15.18
C VAL A 236 8.20 -14.97 -15.17
N PHE A 237 7.34 -15.51 -16.04
CA PHE A 237 6.98 -16.91 -16.00
C PHE A 237 7.96 -17.84 -16.74
N THR A 238 8.91 -17.30 -17.51
CA THR A 238 10.01 -18.08 -18.09
C THR A 238 11.14 -18.30 -17.06
N ASN A 239 11.36 -17.37 -16.16
CA ASN A 239 12.32 -17.54 -15.07
C ASN A 239 11.65 -18.25 -13.90
N SER A 240 12.14 -19.44 -13.56
CA SER A 240 11.54 -20.29 -12.51
C SER A 240 11.51 -19.63 -11.12
N VAL A 241 12.53 -18.81 -10.79
CA VAL A 241 12.60 -18.10 -9.50
C VAL A 241 11.58 -16.98 -9.46
N LEU A 242 11.48 -16.16 -10.51
CA LEU A 242 10.53 -15.05 -10.58
C LEU A 242 9.08 -15.55 -10.60
N ALA A 243 8.80 -16.63 -11.35
CA ALA A 243 7.48 -17.25 -11.40
C ALA A 243 7.07 -17.79 -10.02
N LEU A 244 7.99 -18.46 -9.32
CA LEU A 244 7.75 -18.97 -7.98
C LEU A 244 7.54 -17.84 -6.98
N LEU A 245 8.35 -16.77 -7.03
CA LEU A 245 8.16 -15.57 -6.23
C LEU A 245 6.79 -14.94 -6.46
N PHE A 246 6.40 -14.78 -7.73
CA PHE A 246 5.09 -14.25 -8.10
C PHE A 246 3.96 -15.10 -7.48
N CYS A 247 4.00 -16.42 -7.69
CA CYS A 247 2.96 -17.31 -7.18
C CYS A 247 2.86 -17.31 -5.64
N ILE A 248 4.00 -17.32 -4.95
CA ILE A 248 4.03 -17.36 -3.49
C ILE A 248 3.49 -16.06 -2.91
N ILE A 249 3.96 -14.91 -3.39
CA ILE A 249 3.52 -13.61 -2.92
C ILE A 249 2.05 -13.37 -3.30
N PHE A 250 1.66 -13.74 -4.52
CA PHE A 250 0.26 -13.67 -4.97
C PHE A 250 -0.66 -14.46 -4.04
N LEU A 251 -0.35 -15.73 -3.76
CA LEU A 251 -1.18 -16.56 -2.89
C LEU A 251 -1.23 -16.04 -1.45
N SER A 252 -0.11 -15.54 -0.94
CA SER A 252 -0.05 -14.96 0.40
C SER A 252 -0.89 -13.68 0.51
N ASN A 253 -0.78 -12.77 -0.46
CA ASN A 253 -1.60 -11.56 -0.50
C ASN A 253 -3.07 -11.86 -0.78
N PHE A 254 -3.38 -12.87 -1.61
CA PHE A 254 -4.75 -13.31 -1.85
C PHE A 254 -5.41 -13.83 -0.57
N GLY A 255 -4.72 -14.65 0.22
CA GLY A 255 -5.20 -15.09 1.54
C GLY A 255 -5.41 -13.91 2.48
N TYR A 256 -4.48 -12.94 2.49
CA TYR A 256 -4.54 -11.78 3.36
C TYR A 256 -5.56 -10.71 2.93
N GLY A 257 -5.88 -10.61 1.64
CA GLY A 257 -6.80 -9.59 1.10
C GLY A 257 -8.23 -9.66 1.66
N ALA A 258 -8.63 -10.80 2.23
CA ALA A 258 -9.92 -10.92 2.93
C ALA A 258 -9.92 -10.23 4.31
N PHE A 259 -8.74 -9.93 4.88
CA PHE A 259 -8.64 -9.39 6.24
C PHE A 259 -9.20 -7.97 6.34
N ASP A 260 -8.85 -7.06 5.42
CA ASP A 260 -9.19 -5.64 5.52
C ASP A 260 -10.63 -5.36 5.97
N PRO A 261 -11.69 -5.82 5.29
CA PRO A 261 -13.04 -5.57 5.75
C PRO A 261 -13.48 -6.46 6.92
N LEU A 262 -12.97 -7.71 7.01
CA LEU A 262 -13.41 -8.67 8.01
C LEU A 262 -12.80 -8.42 9.38
N GLU A 263 -11.62 -7.81 9.47
CA GLU A 263 -10.96 -7.47 10.74
C GLU A 263 -11.82 -6.61 11.64
N SER A 264 -12.51 -5.62 11.10
CA SER A 264 -13.37 -4.74 11.88
C SER A 264 -14.53 -5.50 12.53
N PHE A 265 -15.10 -6.48 11.84
CA PHE A 265 -16.13 -7.37 12.39
C PHE A 265 -15.55 -8.35 13.42
N PHE A 266 -14.35 -8.85 13.18
CA PHE A 266 -13.63 -9.67 14.16
C PHE A 266 -13.40 -8.89 15.47
N TYR A 267 -12.98 -7.63 15.39
CA TYR A 267 -12.81 -6.78 16.58
C TYR A 267 -14.12 -6.55 17.32
N ARG A 268 -15.19 -6.23 16.58
CA ARG A 268 -16.50 -5.94 17.17
C ARG A 268 -17.17 -7.19 17.75
N ASP A 269 -17.22 -8.28 17.00
CA ASP A 269 -18.09 -9.43 17.28
C ASP A 269 -17.37 -10.53 18.08
N VAL A 270 -16.06 -10.71 17.88
CA VAL A 270 -15.26 -11.77 18.52
C VAL A 270 -14.46 -11.23 19.70
N LEU A 271 -13.63 -10.21 19.46
CA LEU A 271 -12.85 -9.58 20.54
C LEU A 271 -13.71 -8.69 21.44
N ARG A 272 -14.88 -8.23 20.94
CA ARG A 272 -15.85 -7.37 21.65
C ARG A 272 -15.22 -6.07 22.17
N VAL A 273 -14.37 -5.47 21.35
CA VAL A 273 -13.67 -4.22 21.67
C VAL A 273 -14.25 -3.05 20.87
N GLY A 274 -14.11 -1.84 21.40
CA GLY A 274 -14.55 -0.62 20.73
C GLY A 274 -13.69 -0.26 19.51
N VAL A 275 -14.21 0.67 18.69
CA VAL A 275 -13.58 1.11 17.44
C VAL A 275 -12.13 1.59 17.58
N GLY A 276 -11.76 2.17 18.73
CA GLY A 276 -10.39 2.61 19.02
C GLY A 276 -9.35 1.49 18.92
N TRP A 277 -9.76 0.24 19.22
CA TRP A 277 -8.87 -0.92 19.13
C TRP A 277 -8.43 -1.26 17.71
N MET A 278 -9.19 -0.85 16.67
CA MET A 278 -8.74 -0.95 15.29
C MET A 278 -7.40 -0.20 15.11
N GLY A 279 -7.29 0.99 15.67
CA GLY A 279 -6.06 1.78 15.64
C GLY A 279 -4.92 1.14 16.43
N TRP A 280 -5.18 0.67 17.64
CA TRP A 280 -4.16 0.06 18.51
C TRP A 280 -3.60 -1.24 17.92
N LEU A 281 -4.46 -2.13 17.43
CA LEU A 281 -4.03 -3.39 16.81
C LEU A 281 -3.27 -3.16 15.50
N SER A 282 -3.74 -2.26 14.65
CA SER A 282 -3.02 -1.87 13.43
C SER A 282 -1.64 -1.26 13.74
N SER A 283 -1.57 -0.41 14.77
CA SER A 283 -0.30 0.19 15.21
C SER A 283 0.67 -0.84 15.79
N ALA A 284 0.16 -1.84 16.50
CA ALA A 284 0.97 -2.94 17.02
C ALA A 284 1.63 -3.73 15.87
N SER A 285 0.89 -4.00 14.79
CA SER A 285 1.45 -4.58 13.57
C SER A 285 2.51 -3.67 12.95
N GLY A 286 2.26 -2.37 12.91
CA GLY A 286 3.22 -1.39 12.40
C GLY A 286 4.52 -1.34 13.21
N VAL A 287 4.44 -1.35 14.53
CA VAL A 287 5.62 -1.46 15.42
C VAL A 287 6.37 -2.77 15.14
N GLY A 288 5.63 -3.88 15.01
CA GLY A 288 6.20 -5.15 14.59
C GLY A 288 6.96 -5.05 13.26
N ALA A 289 6.38 -4.39 12.26
CA ALA A 289 6.99 -4.22 10.95
C ALA A 289 8.32 -3.43 11.00
N VAL A 290 8.41 -2.42 11.85
CA VAL A 290 9.68 -1.71 12.09
C VAL A 290 10.73 -2.64 12.71
N LEU A 291 10.34 -3.43 13.71
CA LEU A 291 11.25 -4.43 14.31
C LEU A 291 11.69 -5.47 13.28
N GLY A 292 10.77 -5.95 12.45
CA GLY A 292 11.08 -6.89 11.38
C GLY A 292 12.02 -6.31 10.31
N ALA A 293 11.85 -5.05 9.95
CA ALA A 293 12.76 -4.36 9.04
C ALA A 293 14.19 -4.26 9.62
N VAL A 294 14.32 -4.00 10.93
CA VAL A 294 15.63 -4.02 11.62
C VAL A 294 16.25 -5.41 11.58
N VAL A 295 15.45 -6.48 11.76
CA VAL A 295 15.92 -7.86 11.61
C VAL A 295 16.38 -8.11 10.17
N ALA A 296 15.60 -7.69 9.16
CA ALA A 296 15.96 -7.86 7.75
C ALA A 296 17.29 -7.18 7.39
N LEU A 297 17.57 -5.99 7.94
CA LEU A 297 18.82 -5.26 7.74
C LEU A 297 20.05 -5.99 8.31
N ARG A 298 19.86 -6.87 9.30
CA ARG A 298 20.91 -7.64 9.95
C ARG A 298 21.05 -9.07 9.41
N LEU A 299 20.20 -9.45 8.44
CA LEU A 299 20.30 -10.78 7.83
C LEU A 299 21.63 -10.93 7.10
N PRO A 300 22.39 -12.01 7.39
CA PRO A 300 23.59 -12.33 6.64
C PRO A 300 23.27 -12.58 5.16
N PRO A 301 24.18 -12.22 4.22
CA PRO A 301 23.91 -12.37 2.79
C PRO A 301 23.49 -13.78 2.34
N HIS A 302 23.99 -14.83 2.99
CA HIS A 302 23.63 -16.22 2.69
C HIS A 302 22.19 -16.58 3.07
N LEU A 303 21.53 -15.79 3.93
CA LEU A 303 20.12 -15.93 4.30
C LEU A 303 19.18 -15.10 3.42
N VAL A 304 19.71 -14.26 2.52
CA VAL A 304 18.92 -13.55 1.53
C VAL A 304 18.58 -14.50 0.39
N ASN A 305 17.60 -15.35 0.60
CA ASN A 305 17.22 -16.42 -0.34
C ASN A 305 15.74 -16.79 -0.20
N LEU A 306 15.25 -17.56 -1.17
CA LEU A 306 13.86 -17.98 -1.27
C LEU A 306 13.40 -18.84 -0.07
N LYS A 307 14.28 -19.64 0.54
CA LYS A 307 13.93 -20.46 1.72
C LYS A 307 13.63 -19.57 2.93
N THR A 308 14.44 -18.53 3.15
CA THR A 308 14.21 -17.56 4.23
C THR A 308 12.93 -16.77 3.99
N LEU A 309 12.64 -16.40 2.73
CA LEU A 309 11.36 -15.76 2.36
C LEU A 309 10.17 -16.64 2.68
N LEU A 310 10.22 -17.94 2.35
CA LEU A 310 9.16 -18.90 2.68
C LEU A 310 8.95 -19.06 4.19
N VAL A 311 10.03 -19.11 4.98
CA VAL A 311 9.95 -19.14 6.44
C VAL A 311 9.31 -17.85 6.97
N ALA A 312 9.71 -16.70 6.46
CA ALA A 312 9.11 -15.42 6.85
C ALA A 312 7.61 -15.36 6.49
N LEU A 313 7.20 -15.82 5.29
CA LEU A 313 5.79 -15.91 4.89
C LEU A 313 5.00 -16.92 5.73
N MET A 314 5.59 -18.05 6.09
CA MET A 314 4.97 -18.98 7.04
C MET A 314 4.77 -18.31 8.40
N SER A 315 5.71 -17.48 8.85
CA SER A 315 5.58 -16.70 10.09
C SER A 315 4.46 -15.63 9.99
N VAL A 316 4.22 -15.04 8.79
CA VAL A 316 3.04 -14.19 8.55
C VAL A 316 1.75 -14.96 8.82
N GLY A 317 1.64 -16.18 8.25
CA GLY A 317 0.46 -17.03 8.46
C GLY A 317 0.30 -17.44 9.93
N LEU A 318 1.36 -17.83 10.61
CA LEU A 318 1.32 -18.19 12.03
C LEU A 318 0.96 -17.00 12.92
N GLY A 319 1.50 -15.81 12.65
CA GLY A 319 1.12 -14.56 13.32
C GLY A 319 -0.35 -14.22 13.11
N SER A 320 -0.85 -14.40 11.87
CA SER A 320 -2.27 -14.24 11.55
C SER A 320 -3.14 -15.22 12.34
N LEU A 321 -2.76 -16.50 12.40
CA LEU A 321 -3.51 -17.52 13.17
C LEU A 321 -3.51 -17.22 14.67
N LEU A 322 -2.39 -16.77 15.23
CA LEU A 322 -2.33 -16.34 16.63
C LEU A 322 -3.25 -15.14 16.88
N TYR A 323 -3.31 -14.20 15.95
CA TYR A 323 -4.12 -13.01 16.02
C TYR A 323 -5.62 -13.32 15.95
N VAL A 324 -6.09 -14.04 14.91
CA VAL A 324 -7.52 -14.27 14.69
C VAL A 324 -8.05 -15.55 15.34
N GLY A 325 -7.17 -16.43 15.81
CA GLY A 325 -7.54 -17.69 16.45
C GLY A 325 -8.01 -17.56 17.91
N THR A 326 -8.06 -16.34 18.46
CA THR A 326 -8.33 -16.08 19.88
C THR A 326 -9.47 -15.09 20.09
N PRO A 327 -10.27 -15.22 21.15
CA PRO A 327 -11.18 -14.16 21.58
C PRO A 327 -10.52 -13.14 22.54
N TYR A 328 -9.24 -13.33 22.91
CA TYR A 328 -8.56 -12.50 23.90
C TYR A 328 -7.73 -11.42 23.21
N VAL A 329 -8.06 -10.15 23.46
CA VAL A 329 -7.42 -8.99 22.85
C VAL A 329 -5.90 -8.94 23.11
N GLY A 330 -5.43 -9.36 24.29
CA GLY A 330 -4.00 -9.40 24.60
C GLY A 330 -3.22 -10.38 23.73
N VAL A 331 -3.79 -11.55 23.44
CA VAL A 331 -3.19 -12.56 22.53
C VAL A 331 -3.25 -12.05 21.10
N ALA A 332 -4.37 -11.43 20.69
CA ALA A 332 -4.50 -10.81 19.39
C ALA A 332 -3.45 -9.70 19.17
N LEU A 333 -3.15 -8.91 20.19
CA LEU A 333 -2.10 -7.88 20.14
C LEU A 333 -0.70 -8.50 19.89
N VAL A 334 -0.38 -9.57 20.61
CA VAL A 334 0.88 -10.30 20.38
C VAL A 334 0.93 -10.88 18.96
N GLY A 335 -0.19 -11.43 18.48
CA GLY A 335 -0.33 -11.93 17.11
C GLY A 335 -0.10 -10.83 16.07
N GLN A 336 -0.64 -9.63 16.27
CA GLN A 336 -0.43 -8.47 15.39
C GLN A 336 1.03 -8.01 15.38
N ILE A 337 1.72 -7.99 16.53
CA ILE A 337 3.15 -7.68 16.57
C ILE A 337 3.95 -8.75 15.81
N ALA A 338 3.67 -10.03 16.04
CA ALA A 338 4.34 -11.12 15.35
C ALA A 338 4.13 -11.09 13.83
N LEU A 339 2.89 -10.83 13.40
CA LEU A 339 2.50 -10.61 12.01
C LEU A 339 3.29 -9.43 11.39
N GLY A 340 3.35 -8.32 12.10
CA GLY A 340 4.12 -7.14 11.69
C GLY A 340 5.61 -7.46 11.52
N ILE A 341 6.23 -8.12 12.49
CA ILE A 341 7.65 -8.54 12.39
C ILE A 341 7.87 -9.37 11.13
N ALA A 342 7.00 -10.33 10.87
CA ALA A 342 7.12 -11.17 9.69
C ALA A 342 7.01 -10.38 8.38
N TRP A 343 6.04 -9.47 8.24
CA TRP A 343 5.91 -8.58 7.08
C TRP A 343 7.10 -7.62 6.93
N GLY A 344 7.64 -7.13 8.05
CA GLY A 344 8.83 -6.29 8.06
C GLY A 344 10.08 -7.00 7.51
N VAL A 345 10.13 -8.34 7.59
CA VAL A 345 11.18 -9.16 6.96
C VAL A 345 10.84 -9.49 5.50
N VAL A 346 9.59 -9.87 5.22
CA VAL A 346 9.13 -10.32 3.88
C VAL A 346 9.37 -9.25 2.82
N ASN A 347 8.95 -8.01 3.07
CA ASN A 347 8.97 -6.96 2.05
C ASN A 347 10.40 -6.62 1.54
N PRO A 348 11.39 -6.32 2.40
CA PRO A 348 12.75 -6.06 1.93
C PRO A 348 13.38 -7.29 1.26
N LEU A 349 13.15 -8.48 1.82
CA LEU A 349 13.71 -9.73 1.31
C LEU A 349 13.17 -10.05 -0.08
N HIS A 350 11.85 -9.95 -0.28
CA HIS A 350 11.21 -10.11 -1.57
C HIS A 350 11.78 -9.13 -2.62
N ASN A 351 11.83 -7.84 -2.28
CA ASN A 351 12.36 -6.83 -3.20
C ASN A 351 13.82 -7.10 -3.58
N THR A 352 14.64 -7.50 -2.61
CA THR A 352 16.05 -7.82 -2.86
C THR A 352 16.18 -9.04 -3.79
N ILE A 353 15.41 -10.11 -3.56
CA ILE A 353 15.47 -11.30 -4.42
C ILE A 353 15.01 -10.97 -5.84
N VAL A 354 13.94 -10.17 -6.00
CA VAL A 354 13.50 -9.73 -7.34
C VAL A 354 14.60 -8.93 -8.04
N GLN A 355 15.23 -7.96 -7.35
CA GLN A 355 16.26 -7.10 -7.91
C GLN A 355 17.53 -7.85 -8.28
N THR A 356 17.89 -8.90 -7.55
CA THR A 356 19.09 -9.72 -7.83
C THR A 356 18.84 -10.81 -8.87
N THR A 357 17.58 -11.19 -9.10
CA THR A 357 17.21 -12.26 -10.04
C THR A 357 16.82 -11.72 -11.43
N ALA A 358 16.16 -10.54 -11.46
CA ALA A 358 15.71 -9.96 -12.71
C ALA A 358 16.87 -9.27 -13.46
N PRO A 359 16.98 -9.45 -14.80
CA PRO A 359 17.92 -8.68 -15.61
C PRO A 359 17.67 -7.18 -15.45
N LEU A 360 18.74 -6.39 -15.34
CA LEU A 360 18.64 -4.94 -15.07
C LEU A 360 17.76 -4.20 -16.08
N GLU A 361 17.90 -4.55 -17.36
CA GLU A 361 17.12 -3.94 -18.48
C GLU A 361 15.63 -4.30 -18.41
N GLN A 362 15.25 -5.34 -17.67
CA GLN A 362 13.88 -5.83 -17.55
C GLN A 362 13.28 -5.61 -16.16
N LEU A 363 14.04 -5.05 -15.22
CA LEU A 363 13.65 -4.91 -13.82
C LEU A 363 12.34 -4.10 -13.66
N GLY A 364 12.18 -3.02 -14.43
CA GLY A 364 10.94 -2.23 -14.43
C GLY A 364 9.73 -3.03 -14.90
N ARG A 365 9.90 -3.88 -15.92
CA ARG A 365 8.85 -4.75 -16.46
C ARG A 365 8.46 -5.85 -15.46
N VAL A 366 9.46 -6.47 -14.82
CA VAL A 366 9.24 -7.48 -13.78
C VAL A 366 8.49 -6.87 -12.60
N ASN A 367 8.94 -5.70 -12.11
CA ASN A 367 8.26 -5.01 -11.01
C ASN A 367 6.81 -4.62 -11.34
N SER A 368 6.52 -4.25 -12.59
CA SER A 368 5.15 -3.95 -13.02
C SER A 368 4.25 -5.19 -12.96
N VAL A 369 4.73 -6.36 -13.39
CA VAL A 369 3.97 -7.62 -13.31
C VAL A 369 3.77 -8.05 -11.85
N MET A 370 4.83 -7.97 -11.02
CA MET A 370 4.74 -8.28 -9.59
C MET A 370 3.75 -7.35 -8.88
N GLY A 371 3.83 -6.03 -9.14
CA GLY A 371 2.93 -5.03 -8.58
C GLY A 371 1.47 -5.24 -8.99
N PHE A 372 1.21 -5.54 -10.27
CA PHE A 372 -0.13 -5.87 -10.74
C PHE A 372 -0.68 -7.13 -10.07
N GLY A 373 0.15 -8.18 -9.94
CA GLY A 373 -0.23 -9.40 -9.24
C GLY A 373 -0.58 -9.16 -7.78
N ASN A 374 0.23 -8.37 -7.07
CA ASN A 374 -0.01 -8.00 -5.67
C ASN A 374 -1.32 -7.23 -5.50
N MET A 375 -1.58 -6.27 -6.40
CA MET A 375 -2.79 -5.47 -6.37
C MET A 375 -4.04 -6.32 -6.62
N PHE A 376 -4.01 -7.19 -7.63
CA PHE A 376 -5.10 -8.09 -7.92
C PHE A 376 -5.35 -9.08 -6.77
N ALA A 377 -4.28 -9.62 -6.18
CA ALA A 377 -4.36 -10.52 -5.03
C ALA A 377 -4.97 -9.85 -3.79
N GLY A 378 -4.75 -8.55 -3.59
CA GLY A 378 -5.37 -7.80 -2.49
C GLY A 378 -6.85 -7.48 -2.73
N VAL A 379 -7.24 -7.23 -3.98
CA VAL A 379 -8.61 -6.78 -4.32
C VAL A 379 -9.57 -7.93 -4.58
N ALA A 380 -9.14 -8.98 -5.28
CA ALA A 380 -10.01 -10.08 -5.67
C ALA A 380 -10.70 -10.81 -4.50
N PRO A 381 -10.04 -11.05 -3.34
CA PRO A 381 -10.69 -11.67 -2.18
C PRO A 381 -11.84 -10.85 -1.60
N LEU A 382 -11.86 -9.52 -1.78
CA LEU A 382 -12.92 -8.65 -1.27
C LEU A 382 -14.30 -9.01 -1.86
N ALA A 383 -14.34 -9.57 -3.07
CA ALA A 383 -15.57 -10.04 -3.69
C ALA A 383 -16.06 -11.37 -3.09
N ILE A 384 -15.15 -12.20 -2.56
CA ILE A 384 -15.44 -13.55 -2.07
C ILE A 384 -15.60 -13.56 -0.54
N ALA A 385 -14.86 -12.71 0.16
CA ALA A 385 -14.82 -12.65 1.62
C ALA A 385 -16.20 -12.51 2.30
N PRO A 386 -17.14 -11.67 1.80
CA PRO A 386 -18.46 -11.55 2.40
C PRO A 386 -19.27 -12.86 2.36
N TRP A 387 -19.20 -13.59 1.24
CA TRP A 387 -19.89 -14.87 1.08
C TRP A 387 -19.29 -15.93 2.02
N LEU A 388 -17.97 -16.00 2.11
CA LEU A 388 -17.30 -16.90 3.06
C LEU A 388 -17.65 -16.56 4.51
N ALA A 389 -17.66 -15.28 4.87
CA ALA A 389 -18.02 -14.84 6.22
C ALA A 389 -19.49 -15.10 6.56
N ALA A 390 -20.40 -14.96 5.60
CA ALA A 390 -21.81 -15.29 5.78
C ALA A 390 -22.03 -16.80 5.99
N THR A 391 -21.23 -17.65 5.33
CA THR A 391 -21.38 -19.11 5.37
C THR A 391 -20.68 -19.73 6.58
N PHE A 392 -19.45 -19.33 6.87
CA PHE A 392 -18.59 -19.94 7.89
C PHE A 392 -18.44 -19.10 9.15
N GLY A 393 -18.85 -17.83 9.10
CA GLY A 393 -18.60 -16.83 10.14
C GLY A 393 -17.26 -16.12 9.94
N VAL A 394 -17.17 -14.88 10.46
CA VAL A 394 -16.02 -13.99 10.27
C VAL A 394 -14.72 -14.63 10.77
N GLN A 395 -14.69 -15.09 12.01
CA GLN A 395 -13.48 -15.65 12.62
C GLN A 395 -12.97 -16.90 11.87
N ARG A 396 -13.88 -17.84 11.51
CA ARG A 396 -13.47 -19.05 10.79
C ARG A 396 -12.94 -18.74 9.40
N THR A 397 -13.50 -17.74 8.73
CA THR A 397 -13.01 -17.27 7.43
C THR A 397 -11.59 -16.72 7.54
N LEU A 398 -11.33 -15.87 8.54
CA LEU A 398 -10.00 -15.32 8.79
C LEU A 398 -8.98 -16.40 9.19
N VAL A 399 -9.38 -17.36 10.04
CA VAL A 399 -8.54 -18.52 10.40
C VAL A 399 -8.24 -19.36 9.15
N GLY A 400 -9.24 -19.64 8.31
CA GLY A 400 -9.04 -20.35 7.05
C GLY A 400 -8.05 -19.64 6.12
N ALA A 401 -8.16 -18.32 5.99
CA ALA A 401 -7.21 -17.52 5.23
C ALA A 401 -5.79 -17.60 5.83
N GLY A 402 -5.64 -17.47 7.14
CA GLY A 402 -4.36 -17.65 7.84
C GLY A 402 -3.76 -19.04 7.66
N MET A 403 -4.60 -20.08 7.64
CA MET A 403 -4.15 -21.47 7.34
C MET A 403 -3.59 -21.58 5.93
N VAL A 404 -4.23 -20.97 4.92
CA VAL A 404 -3.73 -20.97 3.53
C VAL A 404 -2.38 -20.26 3.45
N VAL A 405 -2.26 -19.07 4.06
CA VAL A 405 -1.01 -18.31 4.10
C VAL A 405 0.12 -19.07 4.79
N THR A 406 -0.20 -19.92 5.77
CA THR A 406 0.78 -20.78 6.47
C THR A 406 1.12 -22.04 5.66
N ALA A 407 0.09 -22.73 5.16
CA ALA A 407 0.25 -24.04 4.54
C ALA A 407 0.98 -24.01 3.20
N VAL A 408 0.77 -22.96 2.40
CA VAL A 408 1.42 -22.84 1.08
C VAL A 408 2.94 -22.74 1.20
N PRO A 409 3.53 -21.81 1.96
CA PRO A 409 4.98 -21.78 2.16
C PRO A 409 5.52 -23.04 2.85
N ALA A 410 4.79 -23.61 3.82
CA ALA A 410 5.17 -24.83 4.49
C ALA A 410 5.25 -26.03 3.52
N ALA A 411 4.24 -26.19 2.66
CA ALA A 411 4.23 -27.24 1.64
C ALA A 411 5.41 -27.08 0.65
N LEU A 412 5.71 -25.86 0.23
CA LEU A 412 6.84 -25.58 -0.64
C LEU A 412 8.19 -25.87 0.03
N LEU A 413 8.32 -25.58 1.32
CA LEU A 413 9.54 -25.92 2.09
C LEU A 413 9.72 -27.44 2.24
N LEU A 414 8.63 -28.18 2.41
CA LEU A 414 8.69 -29.63 2.64
C LEU A 414 8.85 -30.40 1.32
N PHE A 415 8.04 -30.07 0.33
CA PHE A 415 7.93 -30.86 -0.93
C PHE A 415 8.67 -30.22 -2.10
N GLY A 416 8.91 -28.91 -2.05
CA GLY A 416 9.55 -28.13 -3.11
C GLY A 416 11.10 -28.11 -3.05
N ARG A 417 11.73 -28.84 -2.13
CA ARG A 417 13.19 -28.80 -1.91
C ARG A 417 14.02 -28.91 -3.19
N ARG A 418 13.67 -29.84 -4.08
CA ARG A 418 14.38 -30.03 -5.36
C ARG A 418 14.29 -28.82 -6.31
N HIS A 419 13.16 -28.11 -6.30
CA HIS A 419 12.97 -26.88 -7.09
C HIS A 419 13.68 -25.69 -6.45
N LEU A 420 13.63 -25.58 -5.11
CA LEU A 420 14.31 -24.54 -4.36
C LEU A 420 15.83 -24.64 -4.47
N ASP A 421 16.39 -25.85 -4.47
CA ASP A 421 17.84 -26.09 -4.61
C ASP A 421 18.32 -25.81 -6.06
N ARG A 422 17.48 -26.01 -7.08
CA ARG A 422 17.76 -25.60 -8.45
C ARG A 422 17.71 -24.09 -8.61
N ALA A 423 16.71 -23.43 -8.02
CA ALA A 423 16.57 -21.98 -8.03
C ALA A 423 17.71 -21.26 -7.27
N ALA A 424 18.32 -21.92 -6.27
CA ALA A 424 19.46 -21.36 -5.53
C ALA A 424 20.81 -21.50 -6.28
N LYS A 425 20.85 -22.23 -7.39
CA LYS A 425 22.06 -22.45 -8.22
C LYS A 425 22.05 -21.62 -9.52
N GLN A 426 20.95 -20.94 -9.81
CA GLN A 426 20.82 -19.96 -10.90
C GLN A 426 21.01 -18.54 -10.36
#